data_0b3ee922c1679456186202ac499c9bca
#
_entry.id   0b3ee922c1679456186202ac499c9bca
#
_cell.length_a   1.000
_cell.length_b   1.000
_cell.length_c   1.000
_cell.angle_alpha   90.00
_cell.angle_beta   90.00
_cell.angle_gamma   90.00
#
_symmetry.space_group_name_H-M   'P 1'
#
loop_
_entity.id
_entity.type
_entity.pdbx_description
1 polymer ?
#
loop_
_entity_poly.entity_id
_entity_poly.type
_entity_poly.pdbx_seq_one_letter_code
_entity_poly.pdbx_strand_id
1 'polypeptide(L)'
;MFTAFITLLITLMVQPGDQAPAFSAVSTDGTVISLSDYIGKQNVVLYFYPEDMTGGCTKQAQCFRDDMPKYKAANTVVLGVSLDDQDKHKQFTEKESLNFPLLVDKDGAICKAYGVPIHEHWPERWTFLISKDGKIVKKYEKVNPTTNSTDLLKDIEAIHTN
;
A
#
# COMPACT_ATOMS: atom_id res chain seq x y z
N MET A 1 -7.32 -48.76 2.83
CA MET A 1 -8.09 -47.56 3.22
C MET A 1 -7.09 -46.39 3.25
N PHE A 2 -7.00 -45.60 2.18
CA PHE A 2 -6.17 -44.41 2.16
C PHE A 2 -7.06 -43.25 2.58
N THR A 3 -6.82 -42.72 3.77
CA THR A 3 -7.47 -41.48 4.23
C THR A 3 -6.72 -40.31 3.60
N ALA A 4 -7.30 -39.73 2.56
CA ALA A 4 -6.77 -38.49 1.99
C ALA A 4 -7.00 -37.36 2.99
N PHE A 5 -5.94 -36.88 3.61
CA PHE A 5 -5.95 -35.61 4.32
C PHE A 5 -6.04 -34.48 3.29
N ILE A 6 -7.25 -33.94 3.10
CA ILE A 6 -7.43 -32.68 2.39
C ILE A 6 -6.93 -31.61 3.33
N THR A 7 -5.67 -31.17 3.11
CA THR A 7 -5.15 -29.97 3.76
C THR A 7 -5.89 -28.78 3.15
N LEU A 8 -6.92 -28.31 3.85
CA LEU A 8 -7.60 -27.07 3.51
C LEU A 8 -6.59 -25.93 3.72
N LEU A 9 -5.98 -25.46 2.64
CA LEU A 9 -5.18 -24.23 2.65
C LEU A 9 -6.15 -23.07 2.90
N ILE A 10 -6.38 -22.76 4.16
CA ILE A 10 -7.01 -21.50 4.55
C ILE A 10 -5.98 -20.44 4.24
N THR A 11 -6.14 -19.75 3.12
CA THR A 11 -5.40 -18.51 2.85
C THR A 11 -5.82 -17.53 3.94
N LEU A 12 -5.00 -17.39 4.94
CA LEU A 12 -5.26 -16.46 6.04
C LEU A 12 -5.17 -15.06 5.46
N MET A 13 -6.33 -14.43 5.24
CA MET A 13 -6.38 -13.04 4.78
C MET A 13 -5.80 -12.13 5.86
N VAL A 14 -4.91 -11.21 5.44
CA VAL A 14 -4.32 -10.22 6.32
C VAL A 14 -5.41 -9.35 6.95
N GLN A 15 -5.39 -9.25 8.28
CA GLN A 15 -6.40 -8.55 9.08
C GLN A 15 -5.75 -7.55 10.04
N PRO A 16 -6.50 -6.54 10.52
CA PRO A 16 -6.04 -5.70 11.61
C PRO A 16 -5.59 -6.52 12.82
N GLY A 17 -4.44 -6.16 13.39
CA GLY A 17 -3.78 -6.89 14.48
C GLY A 17 -2.70 -7.88 14.01
N ASP A 18 -2.73 -8.29 12.75
CA ASP A 18 -1.71 -9.17 12.20
C ASP A 18 -0.39 -8.43 11.98
N GLN A 19 0.70 -9.17 12.02
CA GLN A 19 2.00 -8.69 11.56
C GLN A 19 1.91 -8.38 10.05
N ALA A 20 2.30 -7.19 9.64
CA ALA A 20 2.32 -6.83 8.24
C ALA A 20 3.32 -7.72 7.48
N PRO A 21 2.92 -8.32 6.34
CA PRO A 21 3.84 -9.10 5.51
C PRO A 21 5.03 -8.28 5.05
N ALA A 22 6.23 -8.85 5.18
CA ALA A 22 7.46 -8.24 4.68
C ALA A 22 7.40 -8.09 3.15
N PHE A 23 7.98 -7.03 2.64
CA PHE A 23 8.19 -6.83 1.20
C PHE A 23 9.47 -6.07 0.91
N SER A 24 9.96 -6.24 -0.28
CA SER A 24 11.02 -5.44 -0.91
C SER A 24 10.65 -5.22 -2.37
N ALA A 25 10.77 -4.01 -2.85
CA ALA A 25 10.45 -3.67 -4.23
C ALA A 25 11.30 -2.51 -4.75
N VAL A 26 11.53 -2.50 -6.06
CA VAL A 26 12.12 -1.35 -6.75
C VAL A 26 11.10 -0.20 -6.73
N SER A 27 11.56 0.97 -6.39
CA SER A 27 10.75 2.19 -6.39
C SER A 27 10.92 3.01 -7.67
N THR A 28 10.16 4.10 -7.77
CA THR A 28 10.17 5.03 -8.90
C THR A 28 11.59 5.47 -9.32
N ASP A 29 12.48 5.74 -8.35
CA ASP A 29 13.85 6.22 -8.61
C ASP A 29 14.88 5.09 -8.78
N GLY A 30 14.44 3.83 -8.76
CA GLY A 30 15.29 2.65 -8.91
C GLY A 30 15.90 2.12 -7.62
N THR A 31 15.72 2.80 -6.48
CA THR A 31 16.14 2.27 -5.19
C THR A 31 15.21 1.15 -4.72
N VAL A 32 15.75 0.21 -3.94
CA VAL A 32 14.95 -0.84 -3.31
C VAL A 32 14.41 -0.33 -1.98
N ILE A 33 13.09 -0.41 -1.81
CA ILE A 33 12.39 -0.07 -0.57
C ILE A 33 11.85 -1.35 0.04
N SER A 34 12.10 -1.54 1.33
CA SER A 34 11.62 -2.67 2.12
C SER A 34 10.77 -2.18 3.29
N LEU A 35 9.78 -2.95 3.69
CA LEU A 35 8.98 -2.62 4.89
C LEU A 35 9.87 -2.46 6.12
N SER A 36 10.91 -3.28 6.25
CA SER A 36 11.87 -3.23 7.35
C SER A 36 12.61 -1.89 7.48
N ASP A 37 12.66 -1.08 6.44
CA ASP A 37 13.28 0.25 6.48
C ASP A 37 12.54 1.20 7.43
N TYR A 38 11.25 0.92 7.67
CA TYR A 38 10.35 1.77 8.47
C TYR A 38 9.99 1.19 9.83
N ILE A 39 10.13 -0.12 10.03
CA ILE A 39 9.79 -0.79 11.30
C ILE A 39 10.61 -0.19 12.44
N GLY A 40 9.93 0.17 13.53
CA GLY A 40 10.52 0.83 14.69
C GLY A 40 10.74 2.35 14.50
N LYS A 41 10.44 2.90 13.33
CA LYS A 41 10.74 4.30 12.96
C LYS A 41 9.49 5.10 12.61
N GLN A 42 8.69 4.60 11.68
CA GLN A 42 7.56 5.33 11.09
C GLN A 42 6.36 4.41 10.87
N ASN A 43 5.17 5.00 10.86
CA ASN A 43 3.98 4.33 10.32
C ASN A 43 4.07 4.27 8.80
N VAL A 44 3.39 3.31 8.19
CA VAL A 44 3.37 3.11 6.74
C VAL A 44 1.93 3.07 6.25
N VAL A 45 1.61 3.91 5.29
CA VAL A 45 0.44 3.77 4.43
C VAL A 45 0.89 3.03 3.18
N LEU A 46 0.37 1.83 2.99
CA LEU A 46 0.61 1.01 1.80
C LEU A 46 -0.69 0.94 1.00
N TYR A 47 -0.77 1.66 -0.11
CA TYR A 47 -1.97 1.65 -0.94
C TYR A 47 -1.74 0.98 -2.29
N PHE A 48 -2.65 0.07 -2.63
CA PHE A 48 -2.68 -0.63 -3.91
C PHE A 48 -3.68 0.07 -4.82
N TYR A 49 -3.31 0.24 -6.08
CA TYR A 49 -4.17 0.91 -7.06
C TYR A 49 -4.06 0.23 -8.43
N PRO A 50 -5.13 0.30 -9.25
CA PRO A 50 -5.20 -0.44 -10.51
C PRO A 50 -4.10 -0.14 -11.51
N GLU A 51 -3.87 1.14 -11.86
CA GLU A 51 -2.95 1.48 -12.95
C GLU A 51 -2.56 2.96 -12.92
N ASP A 52 -1.29 3.24 -13.25
CA ASP A 52 -0.76 4.59 -13.40
C ASP A 52 -1.54 5.38 -14.47
N MET A 53 -1.67 6.67 -14.24
CA MET A 53 -2.25 7.63 -15.19
C MET A 53 -3.72 7.41 -15.55
N THR A 54 -4.45 6.57 -14.80
CA THR A 54 -5.92 6.46 -14.90
C THR A 54 -6.60 7.51 -14.01
N GLY A 55 -7.87 7.83 -14.29
CA GLY A 55 -8.56 8.94 -13.63
C GLY A 55 -8.63 8.85 -12.11
N GLY A 56 -9.13 7.73 -11.58
CA GLY A 56 -9.25 7.52 -10.13
C GLY A 56 -7.88 7.39 -9.43
N CYS A 57 -6.93 6.73 -10.06
CA CYS A 57 -5.58 6.56 -9.52
C CYS A 57 -4.81 7.89 -9.48
N THR A 58 -4.97 8.71 -10.52
CA THR A 58 -4.42 10.08 -10.55
C THR A 58 -5.01 10.92 -9.42
N LYS A 59 -6.32 10.88 -9.22
CA LYS A 59 -6.98 11.64 -8.16
C LYS A 59 -6.51 11.20 -6.78
N GLN A 60 -6.41 9.90 -6.53
CA GLN A 60 -5.90 9.37 -5.25
C GLN A 60 -4.46 9.80 -4.99
N ALA A 61 -3.58 9.69 -5.99
CA ALA A 61 -2.19 10.10 -5.89
C ALA A 61 -2.04 11.61 -5.62
N GLN A 62 -2.84 12.45 -6.28
CA GLN A 62 -2.87 13.89 -6.04
C GLN A 62 -3.30 14.22 -4.61
N CYS A 63 -4.30 13.53 -4.07
CA CYS A 63 -4.73 13.73 -2.67
C CYS A 63 -3.61 13.38 -1.69
N PHE A 64 -2.90 12.28 -1.87
CA PHE A 64 -1.74 11.94 -1.05
C PHE A 64 -0.61 12.96 -1.19
N ARG A 65 -0.31 13.38 -2.42
CA ARG A 65 0.70 14.41 -2.69
C ARG A 65 0.41 15.71 -1.94
N ASP A 66 -0.82 16.18 -2.02
CA ASP A 66 -1.25 17.45 -1.41
C ASP A 66 -1.26 17.37 0.12
N ASP A 67 -1.58 16.22 0.68
CA ASP A 67 -1.59 15.96 2.12
C ASP A 67 -0.23 15.53 2.69
N MET A 68 0.82 15.38 1.86
CA MET A 68 2.12 14.86 2.31
C MET A 68 2.72 15.60 3.52
N PRO A 69 2.61 16.94 3.65
CA PRO A 69 3.08 17.62 4.85
C PRO A 69 2.42 17.11 6.14
N LYS A 70 1.14 16.74 6.08
CA LYS A 70 0.40 16.19 7.22
C LYS A 70 0.88 14.77 7.58
N TYR A 71 1.18 13.94 6.55
CA TYR A 71 1.75 12.61 6.76
C TYR A 71 3.13 12.68 7.40
N LYS A 72 3.98 13.56 6.92
CA LYS A 72 5.32 13.80 7.51
C LYS A 72 5.22 14.27 8.96
N ALA A 73 4.32 15.21 9.25
CA ALA A 73 4.07 15.69 10.62
C ALA A 73 3.57 14.56 11.55
N ALA A 74 2.85 13.59 11.00
CA ALA A 74 2.37 12.40 11.72
C ALA A 74 3.36 11.22 11.71
N ASN A 75 4.61 11.45 11.35
CA ASN A 75 5.65 10.41 11.25
C ASN A 75 5.21 9.19 10.44
N THR A 76 4.60 9.43 9.29
CA THR A 76 4.01 8.41 8.43
C THR A 76 4.53 8.57 7.00
N VAL A 77 4.92 7.45 6.39
CA VAL A 77 5.29 7.38 4.97
C VAL A 77 4.13 6.83 4.15
N VAL A 78 4.05 7.23 2.89
CA VAL A 78 3.07 6.74 1.92
C VAL A 78 3.81 6.00 0.82
N LEU A 79 3.39 4.79 0.52
CA LEU A 79 3.92 3.93 -0.54
C LEU A 79 2.76 3.48 -1.43
N GLY A 80 2.83 3.78 -2.73
CA GLY A 80 1.86 3.29 -3.70
C GLY A 80 2.38 2.01 -4.35
N VAL A 81 1.49 1.07 -4.67
CA VAL A 81 1.82 -0.23 -5.28
C VAL A 81 0.89 -0.50 -6.45
N SER A 82 1.44 -0.79 -7.62
CA SER A 82 0.71 -1.33 -8.75
C SER A 82 1.56 -2.35 -9.52
N LEU A 83 0.95 -2.99 -10.52
CA LEU A 83 1.66 -3.94 -11.40
C LEU A 83 2.43 -3.23 -12.53
N ASP A 84 2.36 -1.90 -12.60
CA ASP A 84 3.09 -1.13 -13.60
C ASP A 84 4.60 -1.22 -13.40
N ASP A 85 5.36 -1.03 -14.48
CA ASP A 85 6.80 -1.03 -14.43
C ASP A 85 7.39 0.31 -13.95
N GLN A 86 8.69 0.32 -13.74
CA GLN A 86 9.40 1.49 -13.22
C GLN A 86 9.28 2.71 -14.16
N ASP A 87 9.34 2.50 -15.46
CA ASP A 87 9.28 3.61 -16.43
C ASP A 87 7.91 4.29 -16.40
N LYS A 88 6.84 3.51 -16.28
CA LYS A 88 5.49 4.03 -16.13
C LYS A 88 5.31 4.79 -14.81
N HIS A 89 5.85 4.26 -13.72
CA HIS A 89 5.89 4.95 -12.42
C HIS A 89 6.64 6.29 -12.49
N LYS A 90 7.75 6.36 -13.23
CA LYS A 90 8.48 7.61 -13.46
C LYS A 90 7.63 8.64 -14.20
N GLN A 91 7.00 8.22 -15.30
CA GLN A 91 6.12 9.08 -16.08
C GLN A 91 4.95 9.61 -15.24
N PHE A 92 4.33 8.74 -14.43
CA PHE A 92 3.24 9.14 -13.55
C PHE A 92 3.71 10.11 -12.47
N THR A 93 4.84 9.83 -11.83
CA THR A 93 5.44 10.70 -10.82
C THR A 93 5.78 12.08 -11.40
N GLU A 94 6.39 12.15 -12.57
CA GLU A 94 6.74 13.41 -13.24
C GLU A 94 5.49 14.20 -13.64
N LYS A 95 4.53 13.53 -14.28
CA LYS A 95 3.29 14.15 -14.74
C LYS A 95 2.48 14.78 -13.62
N GLU A 96 2.38 14.10 -12.48
CA GLU A 96 1.57 14.51 -11.34
C GLU A 96 2.39 15.17 -10.21
N SER A 97 3.70 15.32 -10.39
CA SER A 97 4.62 15.85 -9.37
C SER A 97 4.49 15.12 -8.03
N LEU A 98 4.43 13.79 -8.07
CA LEU A 98 4.30 12.99 -6.86
C LEU A 98 5.55 13.12 -5.99
N ASN A 99 5.35 13.26 -4.69
CA ASN A 99 6.39 13.46 -3.68
C ASN A 99 6.54 12.29 -2.72
N PHE A 100 6.14 11.11 -3.16
CA PHE A 100 6.27 9.83 -2.46
C PHE A 100 6.57 8.72 -3.47
N PRO A 101 7.20 7.60 -3.05
CA PRO A 101 7.58 6.54 -3.96
C PRO A 101 6.40 5.67 -4.38
N LEU A 102 6.46 5.21 -5.63
CA LEU A 102 5.64 4.11 -6.15
C LEU A 102 6.50 2.86 -6.25
N LEU A 103 5.96 1.73 -5.86
CA LEU A 103 6.64 0.43 -5.83
C LEU A 103 6.21 -0.43 -7.01
N VAL A 104 7.19 -1.06 -7.65
CA VAL A 104 6.97 -1.99 -8.76
C VAL A 104 6.62 -3.37 -8.22
N ASP A 105 5.41 -3.83 -8.46
CA ASP A 105 4.93 -5.17 -8.10
C ASP A 105 4.53 -5.97 -9.34
N LYS A 106 5.40 -6.03 -10.33
CA LYS A 106 5.11 -6.54 -11.68
C LYS A 106 4.58 -7.97 -11.69
N ASP A 107 5.06 -8.82 -10.80
CA ASP A 107 4.62 -10.21 -10.65
C ASP A 107 3.46 -10.40 -9.64
N GLY A 108 3.02 -9.33 -8.99
CA GLY A 108 1.95 -9.36 -8.01
C GLY A 108 2.32 -9.98 -6.66
N ALA A 109 3.61 -10.10 -6.34
CA ALA A 109 4.06 -10.75 -5.11
C ALA A 109 3.61 -10.00 -3.85
N ILE A 110 3.64 -8.66 -3.86
CA ILE A 110 3.18 -7.84 -2.72
C ILE A 110 1.66 -7.90 -2.62
N CYS A 111 0.95 -7.76 -3.73
CA CYS A 111 -0.51 -7.94 -3.77
C CYS A 111 -0.91 -9.28 -3.16
N LYS A 112 -0.25 -10.36 -3.56
CA LYS A 112 -0.53 -11.71 -3.06
C LYS A 112 -0.25 -11.85 -1.56
N ALA A 113 0.87 -11.30 -1.08
CA ALA A 113 1.22 -11.33 0.33
C ALA A 113 0.19 -10.62 1.21
N TYR A 114 -0.38 -9.53 0.73
CA TYR A 114 -1.40 -8.74 1.43
C TYR A 114 -2.84 -9.20 1.15
N GLY A 115 -3.03 -10.19 0.29
CA GLY A 115 -4.35 -10.72 -0.06
C GLY A 115 -5.17 -9.79 -0.96
N VAL A 116 -4.52 -8.84 -1.65
CA VAL A 116 -5.18 -7.93 -2.59
C VAL A 116 -5.54 -8.68 -3.87
N PRO A 117 -6.83 -8.73 -4.26
CA PRO A 117 -7.23 -9.40 -5.49
C PRO A 117 -6.63 -8.74 -6.73
N ILE A 118 -6.22 -9.57 -7.69
CA ILE A 118 -5.73 -9.13 -8.99
C ILE A 118 -6.71 -9.61 -10.05
N HIS A 119 -7.21 -8.66 -10.85
CA HIS A 119 -8.09 -8.92 -11.99
C HIS A 119 -7.32 -8.72 -13.29
N GLU A 120 -7.11 -9.77 -14.07
CA GLU A 120 -6.34 -9.77 -15.33
C GLU A 120 -4.95 -9.11 -15.18
N HIS A 121 -4.88 -7.78 -15.23
CA HIS A 121 -3.65 -7.02 -15.23
C HIS A 121 -3.58 -5.91 -14.17
N TRP A 122 -4.54 -5.86 -13.25
CA TRP A 122 -4.60 -4.77 -12.26
C TRP A 122 -5.12 -5.25 -10.90
N PRO A 123 -4.54 -4.74 -9.79
CA PRO A 123 -5.01 -5.04 -8.45
C PRO A 123 -6.23 -4.19 -8.09
N GLU A 124 -7.03 -4.68 -7.16
CA GLU A 124 -8.08 -3.88 -6.53
C GLU A 124 -7.47 -2.71 -5.74
N ARG A 125 -8.27 -1.67 -5.55
CA ARG A 125 -7.90 -0.49 -4.78
C ARG A 125 -8.09 -0.76 -3.29
N TRP A 126 -7.03 -1.23 -2.64
CA TRP A 126 -6.98 -1.48 -1.21
C TRP A 126 -5.92 -0.60 -0.54
N THR A 127 -6.11 -0.28 0.73
CA THR A 127 -5.12 0.47 1.51
C THR A 127 -4.95 -0.15 2.88
N PHE A 128 -3.70 -0.23 3.32
CA PHE A 128 -3.34 -0.70 4.66
C PHE A 128 -2.64 0.41 5.42
N LEU A 129 -3.04 0.60 6.68
CA LEU A 129 -2.31 1.41 7.64
C LEU A 129 -1.50 0.47 8.54
N ILE A 130 -0.20 0.61 8.53
CA ILE A 130 0.75 -0.21 9.28
C ILE A 130 1.39 0.70 10.34
N SER A 131 1.31 0.29 11.60
CA SER A 131 1.97 1.03 12.69
C SER A 131 3.49 0.85 12.65
N LYS A 132 4.22 1.73 13.32
CA LYS A 132 5.69 1.66 13.37
C LYS A 132 6.24 0.39 13.99
N ASP A 133 5.45 -0.35 14.77
CA ASP A 133 5.81 -1.68 15.29
C ASP A 133 5.53 -2.83 14.29
N GLY A 134 5.08 -2.51 13.09
CA GLY A 134 4.91 -3.46 12.00
C GLY A 134 3.58 -4.20 11.97
N LYS A 135 2.58 -3.74 12.72
CA LYS A 135 1.24 -4.36 12.74
C LYS A 135 0.26 -3.62 11.84
N ILE A 136 -0.62 -4.38 11.20
CA ILE A 136 -1.76 -3.82 10.49
C ILE A 136 -2.71 -3.17 11.51
N VAL A 137 -2.91 -1.86 11.39
CA VAL A 137 -3.85 -1.11 12.23
C VAL A 137 -5.23 -1.09 11.61
N LYS A 138 -5.27 -0.86 10.28
CA LYS A 138 -6.52 -0.79 9.54
C LYS A 138 -6.33 -1.26 8.10
N LYS A 139 -7.40 -1.81 7.55
CA LYS A 139 -7.50 -2.32 6.19
C LYS A 139 -8.73 -1.70 5.53
N TYR A 140 -8.53 -1.09 4.37
CA TYR A 140 -9.59 -0.48 3.56
C TYR A 140 -9.72 -1.28 2.27
N GLU A 141 -10.85 -1.94 2.06
CA GLU A 141 -11.15 -2.73 0.86
C GLU A 141 -12.01 -1.98 -0.16
N LYS A 142 -12.85 -1.05 0.33
CA LYS A 142 -13.70 -0.20 -0.51
C LYS A 142 -13.18 1.24 -0.46
N VAL A 143 -12.13 1.49 -1.22
CA VAL A 143 -11.43 2.78 -1.19
C VAL A 143 -12.08 3.77 -2.15
N ASN A 144 -12.48 4.93 -1.62
CA ASN A 144 -12.80 6.08 -2.43
C ASN A 144 -11.51 6.88 -2.69
N PRO A 145 -11.08 7.02 -3.95
CA PRO A 145 -9.83 7.70 -4.28
C PRO A 145 -9.76 9.17 -3.86
N THR A 146 -10.90 9.83 -3.66
CA THR A 146 -10.95 11.24 -3.29
C THR A 146 -10.90 11.48 -1.77
N THR A 147 -11.25 10.50 -0.96
CA THR A 147 -11.31 10.63 0.50
C THR A 147 -10.31 9.77 1.25
N ASN A 148 -9.67 8.81 0.57
CA ASN A 148 -8.77 7.84 1.20
C ASN A 148 -7.67 8.51 2.04
N SER A 149 -7.04 9.57 1.52
CA SER A 149 -5.99 10.30 2.23
C SER A 149 -6.50 10.94 3.53
N THR A 150 -7.63 11.63 3.47
CA THR A 150 -8.20 12.28 4.66
C THR A 150 -8.74 11.28 5.68
N ASP A 151 -9.30 10.16 5.23
CA ASP A 151 -9.78 9.10 6.12
C ASP A 151 -8.61 8.44 6.88
N LEU A 152 -7.51 8.18 6.19
CA LEU A 152 -6.27 7.67 6.80
C LEU A 152 -5.69 8.63 7.83
N LEU A 153 -5.65 9.93 7.53
CA LEU A 153 -5.12 10.93 8.47
C LEU A 153 -5.92 10.97 9.77
N LYS A 154 -7.23 10.79 9.72
CA LYS A 154 -8.08 10.66 10.93
C LYS A 154 -7.72 9.40 11.73
N ASP A 155 -7.51 8.28 11.06
CA ASP A 155 -7.14 7.03 11.72
C ASP A 155 -5.72 7.07 12.31
N ILE A 156 -4.80 7.75 11.65
CA ILE A 156 -3.42 7.98 12.16
C ILE A 156 -3.47 8.83 13.42
N GLU A 157 -4.27 9.89 13.45
CA GLU A 157 -4.45 10.74 14.63
C GLU A 157 -4.98 9.92 15.83
N ALA A 158 -5.91 9.00 15.60
CA ALA A 158 -6.44 8.11 16.63
C ALA A 158 -5.40 7.17 17.26
N ILE A 159 -4.34 6.79 16.51
CA ILE A 159 -3.24 5.96 17.05
C ILE A 159 -2.41 6.75 18.07
N HIS A 160 -2.24 8.05 17.87
CA HIS A 160 -1.40 8.90 18.72
C HIS A 160 -2.08 9.34 20.01
N THR A 161 -3.40 9.15 20.15
CA THR A 161 -4.19 9.55 21.31
C THR A 161 -4.49 8.43 22.31
N ASN A 162 -4.02 7.19 22.04
CA ASN A 162 -4.21 6.02 22.92
C ASN A 162 -2.92 5.61 23.63
#